data_0b207bacdfd965f44e54e3272c5b45ae
#
_entry.id   0b207bacdfd965f44e54e3272c5b45ae
#
_cell.length_a   1.000
_cell.length_b   1.000
_cell.length_c   1.000
_cell.angle_alpha   90.00
_cell.angle_beta   90.00
_cell.angle_gamma   90.00
#
_symmetry.space_group_name_H-M   'P 1'
#
loop_
_entity.id
_entity.type
_entity.pdbx_description
1 polymer ?
#
loop_
_entity_poly.entity_id
_entity_poly.type
_entity_poly.pdbx_seq_one_letter_code
_entity_poly.pdbx_strand_id
1 'polypeptide(L)'
;MGHRLTQISTRTGDDGTTGLGDGTRVPKDHLRIAAMGDVDELNSQIGVLLAEPLPAEVRELLVVIQHELFNLGGELCIPGHALLKDEAVLRLDEALAHHNAQLPRLQEFILPAGTRSAFVRAPLSSKRRATS
;
A
#
# COMPACT_ATOMS: atom_id res chain seq x y z
N MET A 1 24.78 -4.20 13.61
CA MET A 1 23.50 -4.14 12.83
C MET A 1 23.07 -5.49 12.19
N GLY A 2 23.76 -6.56 12.46
CA GLY A 2 23.60 -7.80 11.70
C GLY A 2 22.44 -8.72 12.01
N HIS A 3 21.64 -8.48 13.04
CA HIS A 3 20.70 -9.52 13.51
C HIS A 3 19.21 -9.14 13.45
N ARG A 4 18.89 -7.96 12.97
CA ARG A 4 17.50 -7.47 12.91
C ARG A 4 16.59 -8.27 11.97
N LEU A 5 17.17 -8.88 10.93
CA LEU A 5 16.45 -9.69 9.94
C LEU A 5 16.37 -11.18 10.33
N THR A 6 17.13 -11.61 11.32
CA THR A 6 17.16 -13.02 11.77
C THR A 6 16.23 -13.28 12.96
N GLN A 7 15.79 -12.23 13.66
CA GLN A 7 14.84 -12.31 14.75
C GLN A 7 13.66 -11.36 14.50
N ILE A 8 12.50 -11.92 14.20
CA ILE A 8 11.27 -11.15 13.97
C ILE A 8 10.73 -10.58 15.30
N SER A 9 10.87 -11.34 16.39
CA SER A 9 10.44 -10.90 17.72
C SER A 9 11.66 -10.71 18.61
N THR A 10 11.87 -9.50 19.11
CA THR A 10 13.01 -9.15 19.96
C THR A 10 12.59 -8.78 21.39
N ARG A 11 11.28 -8.58 21.61
CA ARG A 11 10.69 -8.11 22.88
C ARG A 11 11.20 -6.76 23.39
N THR A 12 11.96 -6.03 22.57
CA THR A 12 12.51 -4.72 22.94
C THR A 12 11.48 -3.60 23.00
N GLY A 13 10.24 -3.87 22.58
CA GLY A 13 9.11 -2.95 22.64
C GLY A 13 7.99 -3.35 23.58
N ASP A 14 8.23 -4.29 24.51
CA ASP A 14 7.21 -4.76 25.44
C ASP A 14 6.85 -3.69 26.50
N ASP A 15 7.65 -2.64 26.62
CA ASP A 15 7.36 -1.46 27.43
C ASP A 15 6.38 -0.46 26.76
N GLY A 16 5.88 -0.77 25.55
CA GLY A 16 4.97 0.11 24.78
C GLY A 16 5.68 1.14 23.90
N THR A 17 7.01 1.05 23.78
CA THR A 17 7.78 1.90 22.87
C THR A 17 8.34 1.11 21.69
N THR A 18 8.71 1.82 20.63
CA THR A 18 9.38 1.25 19.46
C THR A 18 10.47 2.21 18.95
N GLY A 19 11.45 1.66 18.26
CA GLY A 19 12.54 2.45 17.64
C GLY A 19 12.19 2.86 16.23
N LEU A 20 12.47 4.12 15.90
CA LEU A 20 12.55 4.59 14.51
C LEU A 20 13.90 4.25 13.89
N GLY A 21 14.02 4.42 12.57
CA GLY A 21 15.25 4.12 11.84
C GLY A 21 16.45 5.01 12.18
N ASP A 22 16.22 6.17 12.76
CA ASP A 22 17.25 7.09 13.27
C ASP A 22 17.72 6.76 14.69
N GLY A 23 17.19 5.70 15.29
CA GLY A 23 17.51 5.27 16.66
C GLY A 23 16.67 5.93 17.76
N THR A 24 15.83 6.90 17.45
CA THR A 24 14.91 7.48 18.42
C THR A 24 13.82 6.48 18.81
N ARG A 25 13.36 6.56 20.05
CA ARG A 25 12.25 5.75 20.53
C ARG A 25 11.00 6.60 20.70
N VAL A 26 9.88 6.06 20.26
CA VAL A 26 8.57 6.70 20.33
C VAL A 26 7.55 5.72 20.92
N PRO A 27 6.46 6.19 21.51
CA PRO A 27 5.33 5.33 21.88
C PRO A 27 4.78 4.60 20.65
N LYS A 28 4.32 3.37 20.83
CA LYS A 28 3.74 2.58 19.72
C LYS A 28 2.46 3.19 19.14
N ASP A 29 1.77 4.06 19.87
CA ASP A 29 0.59 4.82 19.41
C ASP A 29 0.95 6.18 18.78
N HIS A 30 2.24 6.47 18.58
CA HIS A 30 2.66 7.68 17.88
C HIS A 30 2.12 7.71 16.46
N LEU A 31 1.65 8.88 15.97
CA LEU A 31 1.02 9.04 14.65
C LEU A 31 1.90 8.52 13.49
N ARG A 32 3.21 8.66 13.60
CA ARG A 32 4.15 8.13 12.60
C ARG A 32 4.12 6.60 12.55
N ILE A 33 3.99 5.95 13.69
CA ILE A 33 3.87 4.49 13.77
C ILE A 33 2.51 4.03 13.22
N ALA A 34 1.44 4.75 13.53
CA ALA A 34 0.12 4.49 12.95
C ALA A 34 0.15 4.60 11.41
N ALA A 35 0.74 5.67 10.87
CA ALA A 35 0.89 5.85 9.42
C ALA A 35 1.73 4.74 8.77
N MET A 36 2.80 4.28 9.41
CA MET A 36 3.59 3.12 8.93
C MET A 36 2.73 1.85 8.90
N GLY A 37 1.89 1.64 9.92
CA GLY A 37 0.96 0.52 9.97
C GLY A 37 -0.07 0.55 8.84
N ASP A 38 -0.63 1.72 8.54
CA ASP A 38 -1.57 1.90 7.44
C ASP A 38 -0.92 1.59 6.07
N VAL A 39 0.32 2.03 5.86
CA VAL A 39 1.09 1.73 4.64
C VAL A 39 1.37 0.22 4.53
N ASP A 40 1.76 -0.43 5.61
CA ASP A 40 2.00 -1.88 5.63
C ASP A 40 0.72 -2.67 5.36
N GLU A 41 -0.40 -2.24 5.93
CA GLU A 41 -1.70 -2.86 5.69
C GLU A 41 -2.10 -2.75 4.22
N LEU A 42 -1.99 -1.57 3.62
CA LEU A 42 -2.25 -1.35 2.20
C LEU A 42 -1.35 -2.24 1.33
N ASN A 43 -0.06 -2.29 1.63
CA ASN A 43 0.89 -3.11 0.90
C ASN A 43 0.56 -4.61 1.00
N SER A 44 0.14 -5.06 2.17
CA SER A 44 -0.31 -6.44 2.40
C SER A 44 -1.59 -6.76 1.62
N GLN A 45 -2.54 -5.84 1.53
CA GLN A 45 -3.75 -5.99 0.73
C GLN A 45 -3.43 -6.10 -0.77
N ILE A 46 -2.45 -5.33 -1.27
CA ILE A 46 -1.96 -5.49 -2.64
C ILE A 46 -1.35 -6.89 -2.83
N GLY A 47 -0.64 -7.40 -1.84
CA GLY A 47 -0.11 -8.77 -1.86
C GLY A 47 -1.21 -9.83 -1.98
N VAL A 48 -2.32 -9.67 -1.27
CA VAL A 48 -3.50 -10.54 -1.39
C VAL A 48 -4.08 -10.47 -2.81
N LEU A 49 -4.20 -9.28 -3.38
CA LEU A 49 -4.68 -9.09 -4.75
C LEU A 49 -3.74 -9.77 -5.78
N LEU A 50 -2.44 -9.68 -5.58
CA LEU A 50 -1.44 -10.30 -6.46
C LEU A 50 -1.48 -11.84 -6.43
N ALA A 51 -2.09 -12.45 -5.43
CA ALA A 51 -2.34 -13.90 -5.38
C ALA A 51 -3.48 -14.35 -6.30
N GLU A 52 -4.31 -13.40 -6.77
CA GLU A 52 -5.39 -13.68 -7.70
C GLU A 52 -4.88 -13.63 -9.17
N PRO A 53 -5.57 -14.30 -10.12
CA PRO A 53 -5.30 -14.15 -11.53
C PRO A 53 -5.55 -12.69 -11.98
N LEU A 54 -4.53 -12.06 -12.52
CA LEU A 54 -4.57 -10.67 -12.98
C LEU A 54 -3.93 -10.56 -14.37
N PRO A 55 -4.39 -9.60 -15.20
CA PRO A 55 -3.66 -9.24 -16.41
C PRO A 55 -2.21 -8.86 -16.07
N ALA A 56 -1.26 -9.21 -16.94
CA ALA A 56 0.16 -8.96 -16.72
C ALA A 56 0.46 -7.48 -16.45
N GLU A 57 -0.14 -6.58 -17.22
CA GLU A 57 0.00 -5.14 -17.07
C GLU A 57 -0.42 -4.66 -15.66
N VAL A 58 -1.54 -5.18 -15.15
CA VAL A 58 -2.02 -4.84 -13.81
C VAL A 58 -1.08 -5.38 -12.73
N ARG A 59 -0.60 -6.60 -12.91
CA ARG A 59 0.36 -7.22 -11.98
C ARG A 59 1.64 -6.43 -11.89
N GLU A 60 2.22 -6.04 -13.01
CA GLU A 60 3.44 -5.25 -13.08
C GLU A 60 3.29 -3.90 -12.37
N LEU A 61 2.18 -3.19 -12.64
CA LEU A 61 1.86 -1.94 -11.97
C LEU A 61 1.75 -2.10 -10.45
N LEU A 62 1.05 -3.13 -9.98
CA LEU A 62 0.86 -3.37 -8.55
C LEU A 62 2.18 -3.71 -7.84
N VAL A 63 3.09 -4.43 -8.48
CA VAL A 63 4.43 -4.71 -7.93
C VAL A 63 5.24 -3.41 -7.80
N VAL A 64 5.19 -2.53 -8.79
CA VAL A 64 5.83 -1.20 -8.70
C VAL A 64 5.25 -0.41 -7.51
N ILE A 65 3.93 -0.39 -7.35
CA ILE A 65 3.26 0.28 -6.23
C ILE A 65 3.72 -0.31 -4.89
N GLN A 66 3.89 -1.62 -4.77
CA GLN A 66 4.41 -2.24 -3.54
C GLN A 66 5.81 -1.72 -3.18
N HIS A 67 6.70 -1.58 -4.16
CA HIS A 67 8.03 -1.00 -3.94
C HIS A 67 7.95 0.47 -3.52
N GLU A 68 7.06 1.23 -4.11
CA GLU A 68 6.85 2.64 -3.75
C GLU A 68 6.27 2.80 -2.34
N LEU A 69 5.33 1.94 -1.95
CA LEU A 69 4.81 1.89 -0.58
C LEU A 69 5.88 1.48 0.43
N PHE A 70 6.76 0.56 0.06
CA PHE A 70 7.91 0.21 0.90
C PHE A 70 8.84 1.42 1.11
N ASN A 71 9.12 2.18 0.08
CA ASN A 71 9.90 3.41 0.17
C ASN A 71 9.21 4.46 1.04
N LEU A 72 7.89 4.63 0.90
CA LEU A 72 7.10 5.52 1.75
C LEU A 72 7.17 5.12 3.23
N GLY A 73 7.07 3.82 3.51
CA GLY A 73 7.28 3.29 4.86
C GLY A 73 8.69 3.60 5.40
N GLY A 74 9.70 3.54 4.54
CA GLY A 74 11.08 3.92 4.86
C GLY A 74 11.21 5.40 5.21
N GLU A 75 10.56 6.29 4.49
CA GLU A 75 10.52 7.73 4.80
C GLU A 75 9.87 7.99 6.17
N LEU A 76 8.76 7.30 6.44
CA LEU A 76 8.09 7.41 7.74
C LEU A 76 8.96 6.87 8.88
N CYS A 77 9.75 5.82 8.61
CA CYS A 77 10.67 5.22 9.57
C CYS A 77 11.88 6.10 9.88
N ILE A 78 12.36 6.86 8.89
CA ILE A 78 13.57 7.70 9.02
C ILE A 78 13.19 9.16 8.80
N PRO A 79 12.87 9.92 9.86
CA PRO A 79 12.51 11.33 9.73
C PRO A 79 13.57 12.13 8.97
N GLY A 80 13.12 12.98 8.06
CA GLY A 80 14.00 13.85 7.27
C GLY A 80 14.59 13.21 6.00
N HIS A 81 14.25 11.96 5.70
CA HIS A 81 14.65 11.31 4.44
C HIS A 81 13.46 11.22 3.48
N ALA A 82 13.68 11.58 2.22
CA ALA A 82 12.72 11.43 1.13
C ALA A 82 13.22 10.33 0.17
N LEU A 83 12.46 9.27 0.04
CA LEU A 83 12.75 8.12 -0.83
C LEU A 83 11.77 8.00 -1.99
N LEU A 84 10.52 8.41 -1.76
CA LEU A 84 9.48 8.41 -2.78
C LEU A 84 9.64 9.66 -3.65
N LYS A 85 9.66 9.48 -4.96
CA LYS A 85 9.80 10.56 -5.92
C LYS A 85 8.43 11.09 -6.35
N ASP A 86 8.35 12.38 -6.70
CA ASP A 86 7.11 13.01 -7.19
C ASP A 86 6.57 12.33 -8.45
N GLU A 87 7.45 11.76 -9.28
CA GLU A 87 7.08 10.99 -10.46
C GLU A 87 6.21 9.75 -10.16
N ALA A 88 6.23 9.26 -8.92
CA ALA A 88 5.37 8.14 -8.52
C ALA A 88 3.89 8.52 -8.60
N VAL A 89 3.52 9.73 -8.19
CA VAL A 89 2.15 10.24 -8.29
C VAL A 89 1.74 10.40 -9.75
N LEU A 90 2.62 10.99 -10.57
CA LEU A 90 2.35 11.16 -12.01
C LEU A 90 2.13 9.82 -12.71
N ARG A 91 2.92 8.82 -12.37
CA ARG A 91 2.77 7.46 -12.91
C ARG A 91 1.44 6.82 -12.52
N LEU A 92 0.96 7.06 -11.30
CA LEU A 92 -0.37 6.60 -10.87
C LEU A 92 -1.49 7.32 -11.63
N ASP A 93 -1.36 8.63 -11.85
CA ASP A 93 -2.32 9.41 -12.62
C ASP A 93 -2.40 8.92 -14.08
N GLU A 94 -1.26 8.65 -14.70
CA GLU A 94 -1.19 8.10 -16.06
C GLU A 94 -1.83 6.71 -16.13
N ALA A 95 -1.53 5.82 -15.19
CA ALA A 95 -2.12 4.49 -15.12
C ALA A 95 -3.63 4.56 -14.91
N LEU A 96 -4.09 5.47 -14.04
CA LEU A 96 -5.51 5.71 -13.81
C LEU A 96 -6.20 6.19 -15.09
N ALA A 97 -5.63 7.16 -15.78
CA ALA A 97 -6.15 7.68 -17.04
C ALA A 97 -6.23 6.58 -18.12
N HIS A 98 -5.18 5.78 -18.26
CA HIS A 98 -5.12 4.66 -19.20
C HIS A 98 -6.26 3.65 -18.97
N HIS A 99 -6.42 3.18 -17.73
CA HIS A 99 -7.46 2.21 -17.42
C HIS A 99 -8.87 2.81 -17.46
N ASN A 100 -9.02 4.06 -17.05
CA ASN A 100 -10.31 4.74 -17.04
C ASN A 100 -10.83 5.04 -18.46
N ALA A 101 -9.95 5.29 -19.42
CA ALA A 101 -10.32 5.55 -20.82
C ALA A 101 -11.10 4.37 -21.47
N GLN A 102 -10.88 3.16 -20.98
CA GLN A 102 -11.54 1.94 -21.46
C GLN A 102 -12.86 1.63 -20.74
N LEU A 103 -13.23 2.43 -19.76
CA LEU A 103 -14.43 2.23 -18.94
C LEU A 103 -15.51 3.23 -19.35
N PRO A 104 -16.79 2.81 -19.39
CA PRO A 104 -17.89 3.75 -19.61
C PRO A 104 -18.06 4.67 -18.40
N ARG A 105 -18.66 5.83 -18.65
CA ARG A 105 -18.99 6.76 -17.58
C ARG A 105 -19.95 6.13 -16.58
N LEU A 106 -19.62 6.27 -15.30
CA LEU A 106 -20.54 5.95 -14.21
C LEU A 106 -21.45 7.15 -13.95
N GLN A 107 -22.72 6.89 -13.76
CA GLN A 107 -23.74 7.89 -13.43
C GLN A 107 -24.13 7.86 -11.96
N GLU A 108 -23.79 6.79 -11.25
CA GLU A 108 -24.14 6.57 -9.84
C GLU A 108 -23.03 5.79 -9.13
N PHE A 109 -23.07 5.80 -7.81
CA PHE A 109 -22.21 4.92 -6.99
C PHE A 109 -22.67 3.47 -7.10
N ILE A 110 -21.72 2.55 -7.20
CA ILE A 110 -21.97 1.13 -7.24
C ILE A 110 -21.36 0.44 -6.03
N LEU A 111 -22.05 -0.60 -5.56
CA LEU A 111 -21.56 -1.38 -4.43
C LEU A 111 -20.30 -2.17 -4.80
N PRO A 112 -19.32 -2.28 -3.87
CA PRO A 112 -18.15 -3.11 -4.08
C PRO A 112 -18.58 -4.60 -4.05
N ALA A 113 -18.67 -5.21 -5.22
CA ALA A 113 -19.05 -6.60 -5.41
C ALA A 113 -18.49 -7.19 -6.70
N GLY A 114 -18.65 -8.50 -6.92
CA GLY A 114 -18.36 -9.19 -8.18
C GLY A 114 -17.33 -10.32 -8.05
N THR A 115 -16.42 -10.49 -9.03
CA THR A 115 -15.41 -11.52 -8.97
C THR A 115 -14.47 -11.32 -7.79
N ARG A 116 -13.81 -12.39 -7.35
CA ARG A 116 -12.88 -12.34 -6.21
C ARG A 116 -11.78 -11.28 -6.37
N SER A 117 -11.12 -11.22 -7.52
CA SER A 117 -10.11 -10.20 -7.81
C SER A 117 -10.65 -8.78 -7.76
N ALA A 118 -11.90 -8.61 -8.16
CA ALA A 118 -12.55 -7.33 -8.13
C ALA A 118 -12.97 -6.89 -6.72
N PHE A 119 -13.40 -7.82 -5.87
CA PHE A 119 -13.73 -7.56 -4.47
C PHE A 119 -12.49 -7.15 -3.66
N VAL A 120 -11.37 -7.83 -3.83
CA VAL A 120 -10.10 -7.46 -3.21
C VAL A 120 -9.62 -6.07 -3.66
N ARG A 121 -9.98 -5.65 -4.87
CA ARG A 121 -9.70 -4.29 -5.39
C ARG A 121 -10.64 -3.21 -4.84
N ALA A 122 -11.76 -3.57 -4.25
CA ALA A 122 -12.79 -2.63 -3.83
C ALA A 122 -12.31 -1.52 -2.86
N PRO A 123 -11.37 -1.76 -1.95
CA PRO A 123 -10.80 -0.69 -1.11
C PRO A 123 -10.00 0.36 -1.89
N LEU A 124 -9.52 0.01 -3.10
CA LEU A 124 -8.69 0.88 -3.92
C LEU A 124 -9.45 1.58 -5.06
N SER A 125 -10.64 1.11 -5.40
CA SER A 125 -11.51 1.78 -6.38
C SER A 125 -12.97 1.40 -6.16
N SER A 126 -13.78 2.36 -5.79
CA SER A 126 -15.21 2.20 -5.52
C SER A 126 -16.07 2.03 -6.79
N LYS A 127 -15.54 1.45 -7.88
CA LYS A 127 -16.28 1.42 -9.13
C LYS A 127 -16.48 -0.01 -9.65
N ARG A 128 -17.73 -0.52 -9.49
CA ARG A 128 -18.15 -1.74 -10.12
C ARG A 128 -19.50 -1.63 -10.83
N ARG A 129 -19.57 -2.26 -11.98
CA ARG A 129 -20.82 -2.52 -12.66
C ARG A 129 -21.58 -3.67 -11.99
N ALA A 130 -22.88 -3.46 -11.77
CA ALA A 130 -23.81 -4.56 -11.78
C ALA A 130 -24.01 -5.00 -13.25
N THR A 131 -23.59 -6.21 -13.60
CA THR A 131 -24.09 -6.86 -14.79
C THR A 131 -25.40 -7.51 -14.40
N SER A 132 -26.48 -7.03 -14.99
CA SER A 132 -27.78 -7.72 -15.06
C SER A 132 -27.63 -9.08 -15.73
#